data_cc94f9d6609b8adbfbc0e2bb87b2fbae
#
_entry.id   cc94f9d6609b8adbfbc0e2bb87b2fbae
#
_cell.length_a   1.000
_cell.length_b   1.000
_cell.length_c   1.000
_cell.angle_alpha   90.00
_cell.angle_beta   90.00
_cell.angle_gamma   90.00
#
_symmetry.space_group_name_H-M   'P 1'
#
loop_
_entity.id
_entity.type
_entity.pdbx_description
1 polymer ?
#
loop_
_entity_poly.entity_id
_entity_poly.type
_entity_poly.pdbx_seq_one_letter_code
_entity_poly.pdbx_strand_id
1 'polypeptide(L)'
;MKKLLLLLVCGMIFTGCGAEQTVETVADEPVVQVLAEPREIYVALPDDSVLPAMESDSGTVYFCKDYDISIQTMESGDLRKTVKSVSGYSPEELTVMETAVSDYVRYDFVWSAAGELGQQVCRACVLDDGNYHYALAVMGNADTAGEYGEIWSGILESFCLV
;
A
#
# COMPACT_ATOMS: atom_id res chain seq x y z
N MET A 1 18.68 46.70 -54.16
CA MET A 1 18.83 45.94 -55.39
C MET A 1 18.03 44.68 -55.31
N LYS A 2 16.79 44.66 -55.85
CA LYS A 2 16.39 43.86 -57.00
C LYS A 2 16.73 42.37 -56.81
N LYS A 3 15.81 41.44 -56.79
CA LYS A 3 14.79 41.01 -57.75
C LYS A 3 13.78 40.09 -57.07
N LEU A 4 12.61 40.34 -57.03
CA LEU A 4 11.38 39.92 -57.72
C LEU A 4 11.60 38.75 -58.70
N LEU A 5 10.99 37.57 -58.38
CA LEU A 5 10.57 36.63 -59.44
C LEU A 5 9.29 35.94 -59.05
N LEU A 6 8.29 36.25 -59.76
CA LEU A 6 6.92 35.77 -59.89
C LEU A 6 6.93 34.60 -60.88
N LEU A 7 6.18 33.54 -60.64
CA LEU A 7 5.60 32.60 -61.62
C LEU A 7 4.75 31.56 -60.84
N LEU A 8 3.50 31.68 -60.96
CA LEU A 8 2.49 31.25 -61.90
C LEU A 8 2.07 29.78 -61.75
N VAL A 9 0.90 29.65 -61.16
CA VAL A 9 -0.29 28.88 -61.59
C VAL A 9 -0.07 27.51 -62.23
N CYS A 10 -0.58 26.49 -61.59
CA CYS A 10 -1.37 25.48 -62.27
C CYS A 10 -2.43 24.89 -61.33
N GLY A 11 -3.66 25.18 -61.61
CA GLY A 11 -4.81 24.61 -60.97
C GLY A 11 -5.01 23.16 -61.43
N MET A 12 -5.36 22.30 -60.48
CA MET A 12 -6.12 21.09 -60.80
C MET A 12 -7.24 20.97 -59.81
N ILE A 13 -8.42 21.19 -60.30
CA ILE A 13 -9.68 20.89 -59.67
C ILE A 13 -9.84 19.37 -59.70
N PHE A 14 -9.71 18.72 -58.56
CA PHE A 14 -10.23 17.38 -58.40
C PHE A 14 -11.50 17.48 -57.55
N THR A 15 -12.61 17.43 -58.24
CA THR A 15 -13.91 17.06 -57.66
C THR A 15 -13.85 15.58 -57.29
N GLY A 16 -13.54 15.30 -56.03
CA GLY A 16 -13.66 13.99 -55.42
C GLY A 16 -14.85 14.00 -54.46
N CYS A 17 -15.97 13.44 -54.88
CA CYS A 17 -17.04 13.04 -54.03
C CYS A 17 -16.48 11.97 -53.08
N GLY A 18 -16.22 12.32 -51.82
CA GLY A 18 -15.77 11.42 -50.78
C GLY A 18 -16.70 11.56 -49.56
N ALA A 19 -17.36 10.49 -49.23
CA ALA A 19 -18.28 10.35 -48.10
C ALA A 19 -17.69 10.98 -46.85
N GLU A 20 -18.49 11.82 -46.19
CA GLU A 20 -18.26 12.21 -44.79
C GLU A 20 -18.31 10.94 -43.93
N GLN A 21 -17.14 10.42 -43.61
CA GLN A 21 -17.00 9.54 -42.44
C GLN A 21 -17.09 10.44 -41.21
N THR A 22 -18.26 10.50 -40.62
CA THR A 22 -18.41 10.92 -39.23
C THR A 22 -17.58 9.96 -38.40
N VAL A 23 -16.37 10.41 -38.00
CA VAL A 23 -15.65 9.77 -36.91
C VAL A 23 -16.48 10.07 -35.65
N GLU A 24 -17.31 9.10 -35.26
CA GLU A 24 -17.83 9.10 -33.90
C GLU A 24 -16.62 9.05 -32.99
N THR A 25 -16.31 10.18 -32.38
CA THR A 25 -15.42 10.23 -31.21
C THR A 25 -16.16 9.47 -30.13
N VAL A 26 -15.82 8.20 -29.97
CA VAL A 26 -16.17 7.47 -28.75
C VAL A 26 -15.48 8.24 -27.64
N ALA A 27 -16.25 9.03 -26.91
CA ALA A 27 -15.79 9.60 -25.67
C ALA A 27 -15.39 8.42 -24.81
N ASP A 28 -14.10 8.27 -24.51
CA ASP A 28 -13.65 7.36 -23.46
C ASP A 28 -14.34 7.83 -22.17
N GLU A 29 -15.44 7.20 -21.84
CA GLU A 29 -16.00 7.33 -20.50
C GLU A 29 -14.89 6.88 -19.54
N PRO A 30 -14.57 7.69 -18.52
CA PRO A 30 -13.59 7.28 -17.55
C PRO A 30 -14.07 5.95 -16.94
N VAL A 31 -13.30 4.89 -17.17
CA VAL A 31 -13.53 3.62 -16.51
C VAL A 31 -13.33 3.88 -15.02
N VAL A 32 -14.42 4.08 -14.30
CA VAL A 32 -14.39 4.12 -12.85
C VAL A 32 -14.02 2.69 -12.42
N GLN A 33 -12.76 2.48 -12.08
CA GLN A 33 -12.34 1.25 -11.41
C GLN A 33 -13.02 1.27 -10.04
N VAL A 34 -14.06 0.47 -9.92
CA VAL A 34 -14.65 0.16 -8.60
C VAL A 34 -13.63 -0.76 -7.93
N LEU A 35 -12.90 -0.22 -6.95
CA LEU A 35 -12.04 -1.04 -6.10
C LEU A 35 -12.92 -2.10 -5.43
N ALA A 36 -12.43 -3.32 -5.35
CA ALA A 36 -13.05 -4.36 -4.55
C ALA A 36 -13.09 -3.90 -3.08
N GLU A 37 -14.04 -4.39 -2.31
CA GLU A 37 -14.03 -4.15 -0.86
C GLU A 37 -12.81 -4.86 -0.22
N PRO A 38 -12.25 -4.30 0.87
CA PRO A 38 -11.17 -4.96 1.58
C PRO A 38 -11.61 -6.35 2.09
N ARG A 39 -10.71 -7.31 2.03
CA ARG A 39 -10.95 -8.65 2.58
C ARG A 39 -10.95 -8.63 4.11
N GLU A 40 -11.60 -9.61 4.69
CA GLU A 40 -11.49 -9.83 6.13
C GLU A 40 -10.09 -10.32 6.50
N ILE A 41 -9.61 -9.87 7.63
CA ILE A 41 -8.35 -10.29 8.22
C ILE A 41 -8.60 -11.14 9.46
N TYR A 42 -7.73 -12.10 9.69
CA TYR A 42 -7.66 -12.83 10.95
C TYR A 42 -6.34 -12.55 11.64
N VAL A 43 -6.38 -12.34 12.94
CA VAL A 43 -5.24 -12.24 13.83
C VAL A 43 -5.60 -12.82 15.21
N ALA A 44 -4.75 -13.68 15.76
CA ALA A 44 -4.89 -14.19 17.11
C ALA A 44 -4.36 -13.15 18.10
N LEU A 45 -5.25 -12.33 18.65
CA LEU A 45 -4.89 -11.39 19.71
C LEU A 45 -4.65 -12.13 21.03
N PRO A 46 -3.66 -11.71 21.83
CA PRO A 46 -3.40 -12.30 23.14
C PRO A 46 -4.50 -11.94 24.14
N ASP A 47 -4.64 -12.78 25.19
CA ASP A 47 -5.69 -12.62 26.22
C ASP A 47 -5.55 -11.32 27.04
N ASP A 48 -4.34 -10.75 27.11
CA ASP A 48 -4.06 -9.49 27.79
C ASP A 48 -4.26 -8.26 26.91
N SER A 49 -4.68 -8.46 25.63
CA SER A 49 -5.02 -7.34 24.78
C SER A 49 -6.23 -6.60 25.32
N VAL A 50 -6.04 -5.32 25.63
CA VAL A 50 -7.13 -4.46 26.04
C VAL A 50 -7.95 -4.11 24.79
N LEU A 51 -9.26 -3.97 24.95
CA LEU A 51 -10.19 -3.47 23.93
C LEU A 51 -9.55 -2.30 23.15
N PRO A 52 -9.90 -2.12 21.87
CA PRO A 52 -9.21 -1.15 21.02
C PRO A 52 -9.09 0.20 21.73
N ALA A 53 -7.85 0.61 21.94
CA ALA A 53 -7.54 1.88 22.57
C ALA A 53 -7.81 3.05 21.63
N MET A 54 -7.64 2.79 20.32
CA MET A 54 -7.99 3.70 19.24
C MET A 54 -8.55 2.89 18.09
N GLU A 55 -9.66 3.36 17.55
CA GLU A 55 -10.33 2.78 16.40
C GLU A 55 -10.58 3.89 15.37
N SER A 56 -10.27 3.65 14.12
CA SER A 56 -10.50 4.55 12.99
C SER A 56 -10.95 3.75 11.77
N ASP A 57 -11.45 4.43 10.74
CA ASP A 57 -11.88 3.78 9.49
C ASP A 57 -10.74 2.99 8.81
N SER A 58 -9.48 3.32 9.09
CA SER A 58 -8.31 2.71 8.47
C SER A 58 -7.51 1.80 9.41
N GLY A 59 -7.86 1.70 10.69
CA GLY A 59 -7.07 0.84 11.58
C GLY A 59 -7.46 0.89 13.05
N THR A 60 -6.89 -0.05 13.78
CA THR A 60 -7.14 -0.30 15.20
C THR A 60 -5.82 -0.46 15.95
N VAL A 61 -5.73 0.10 17.16
CA VAL A 61 -4.58 -0.10 18.06
C VAL A 61 -5.08 -0.77 19.33
N TYR A 62 -4.39 -1.83 19.74
CA TYR A 62 -4.60 -2.53 20.99
C TYR A 62 -3.42 -2.28 21.91
N PHE A 63 -3.70 -1.86 23.14
CA PHE A 63 -2.69 -1.78 24.18
C PHE A 63 -2.63 -3.10 24.93
N CYS A 64 -1.44 -3.65 25.03
CA CYS A 64 -1.12 -4.76 25.92
C CYS A 64 -0.29 -4.22 27.10
N LYS A 65 0.08 -5.09 28.02
CA LYS A 65 0.77 -4.65 29.23
C LYS A 65 2.10 -3.94 28.95
N ASP A 66 2.92 -4.48 28.05
CA ASP A 66 4.29 -4.01 27.80
C ASP A 66 4.59 -3.80 26.29
N TYR A 67 3.56 -3.88 25.45
CA TYR A 67 3.66 -3.69 23.99
C TYR A 67 2.31 -3.27 23.40
N ASP A 68 2.34 -2.74 22.21
CA ASP A 68 1.16 -2.33 21.46
C ASP A 68 1.06 -3.11 20.15
N ILE A 69 -0.17 -3.36 19.71
CA ILE A 69 -0.48 -3.98 18.42
C ILE A 69 -1.25 -2.97 17.59
N SER A 70 -0.77 -2.69 16.37
CA SER A 70 -1.47 -1.83 15.40
C SER A 70 -1.85 -2.64 14.19
N ILE A 71 -3.11 -2.52 13.77
CA ILE A 71 -3.65 -3.16 12.56
C ILE A 71 -4.19 -2.05 11.67
N GLN A 72 -3.81 -2.02 10.39
CA GLN A 72 -4.24 -1.00 9.43
C GLN A 72 -4.58 -1.64 8.08
N THR A 73 -5.59 -1.08 7.41
CA THR A 73 -5.94 -1.42 6.03
C THR A 73 -5.82 -0.15 5.17
N MET A 74 -5.13 -0.26 4.06
CA MET A 74 -4.86 0.85 3.14
C MET A 74 -5.09 0.38 1.71
N GLU A 75 -5.52 1.27 0.82
CA GLU A 75 -5.54 0.95 -0.61
C GLU A 75 -4.14 0.56 -1.09
N SER A 76 -4.06 -0.51 -1.90
CA SER A 76 -2.81 -0.96 -2.51
C SER A 76 -2.24 0.11 -3.43
N GLY A 77 -0.92 0.17 -3.48
CA GLY A 77 -0.20 1.12 -4.29
C GLY A 77 1.29 0.88 -4.19
N ASP A 78 2.04 1.95 -3.95
CA ASP A 78 3.48 1.83 -3.74
C ASP A 78 3.77 1.25 -2.33
N LEU A 79 4.18 -0.03 -2.27
CA LEU A 79 4.58 -0.72 -1.04
C LEU A 79 5.58 0.10 -0.20
N ARG A 80 6.46 0.89 -0.86
CA ARG A 80 7.43 1.77 -0.19
C ARG A 80 6.72 2.79 0.70
N LYS A 81 5.58 3.33 0.25
CA LYS A 81 4.77 4.26 1.05
C LYS A 81 4.14 3.57 2.25
N THR A 82 3.65 2.35 2.06
CA THR A 82 3.07 1.54 3.14
C THR A 82 4.11 1.20 4.20
N VAL A 83 5.27 0.66 3.80
CA VAL A 83 6.37 0.35 4.72
C VAL A 83 6.83 1.61 5.47
N LYS A 84 6.94 2.74 4.76
CA LYS A 84 7.30 4.01 5.39
C LYS A 84 6.22 4.54 6.33
N SER A 85 4.94 4.36 6.00
CA SER A 85 3.82 4.75 6.88
C SER A 85 3.81 3.94 8.18
N VAL A 86 4.12 2.64 8.10
CA VAL A 86 4.13 1.73 9.26
C VAL A 86 5.37 1.92 10.12
N SER A 87 6.55 2.05 9.52
CA SER A 87 7.84 2.04 10.25
C SER A 87 8.48 3.41 10.44
N GLY A 88 8.11 4.40 9.61
CA GLY A 88 8.82 5.66 9.49
C GLY A 88 10.07 5.61 8.60
N TYR A 89 10.52 4.41 8.18
CA TYR A 89 11.72 4.18 7.38
C TYR A 89 11.38 3.85 5.93
N SER A 90 12.29 4.17 5.02
CA SER A 90 12.19 3.69 3.65
C SER A 90 12.58 2.21 3.57
N PRO A 91 12.00 1.41 2.66
CA PRO A 91 12.34 -0.03 2.55
C PRO A 91 13.82 -0.32 2.35
N GLU A 92 14.56 0.61 1.74
CA GLU A 92 16.01 0.50 1.51
C GLU A 92 16.83 0.60 2.81
N GLU A 93 16.23 1.13 3.87
CA GLU A 93 16.84 1.25 5.20
C GLU A 93 16.53 0.04 6.08
N LEU A 94 15.67 -0.87 5.60
CA LEU A 94 15.19 -2.05 6.31
C LEU A 94 15.58 -3.34 5.58
N THR A 95 15.60 -4.44 6.31
CA THR A 95 15.58 -5.77 5.71
C THR A 95 14.12 -6.19 5.60
N VAL A 96 13.59 -6.19 4.39
CA VAL A 96 12.22 -6.63 4.10
C VAL A 96 12.29 -8.03 3.48
N MET A 97 11.62 -8.99 4.11
CA MET A 97 11.50 -10.36 3.60
C MET A 97 10.17 -10.51 2.88
N GLU A 98 10.23 -10.91 1.61
CA GLU A 98 9.06 -11.17 0.79
C GLU A 98 8.77 -12.67 0.74
N THR A 99 7.50 -13.04 0.91
CA THR A 99 7.02 -14.43 0.83
C THR A 99 5.73 -14.46 0.03
N ALA A 100 5.72 -15.19 -1.08
CA ALA A 100 4.51 -15.45 -1.84
C ALA A 100 3.62 -16.46 -1.08
N VAL A 101 2.37 -16.07 -0.83
CA VAL A 101 1.34 -16.92 -0.26
C VAL A 101 0.25 -17.07 -1.33
N SER A 102 -0.47 -18.13 -1.35
CA SER A 102 -1.44 -18.54 -2.38
C SER A 102 -2.02 -17.40 -3.27
N ASP A 103 -2.60 -16.37 -2.68
CA ASP A 103 -3.35 -15.30 -3.35
C ASP A 103 -2.99 -13.88 -2.86
N TYR A 104 -1.91 -13.75 -2.11
CA TYR A 104 -1.33 -12.48 -1.68
C TYR A 104 0.19 -12.60 -1.49
N VAL A 105 0.85 -11.47 -1.35
CA VAL A 105 2.27 -11.41 -1.00
C VAL A 105 2.41 -10.89 0.42
N ARG A 106 3.29 -11.50 1.19
CA ARG A 106 3.59 -11.15 2.57
C ARG A 106 4.98 -10.50 2.66
N TYR A 107 5.07 -9.37 3.34
CA TYR A 107 6.30 -8.63 3.59
C TYR A 107 6.53 -8.50 5.10
N ASP A 108 7.58 -9.12 5.61
CA ASP A 108 7.97 -9.07 7.02
C ASP A 108 9.19 -8.19 7.20
N PHE A 109 9.18 -7.31 8.19
CA PHE A 109 10.32 -6.44 8.52
C PHE A 109 10.36 -6.05 9.99
N VAL A 110 11.56 -5.63 10.43
CA VAL A 110 11.83 -5.20 11.81
C VAL A 110 12.60 -3.90 11.81
N TRP A 111 12.36 -3.07 12.83
CA TRP A 111 13.10 -1.83 13.03
C TRP A 111 13.19 -1.49 14.51
N SER A 112 14.00 -0.49 14.81
CA SER A 112 14.08 0.11 16.14
C SER A 112 13.75 1.59 16.05
N ALA A 113 13.02 2.10 17.02
CA ALA A 113 12.63 3.49 17.09
C ALA A 113 12.97 4.08 18.48
N ALA A 114 13.21 5.38 18.53
CA ALA A 114 13.29 6.08 19.81
C ALA A 114 11.87 6.37 20.30
N GLY A 115 11.52 5.88 21.48
CA GLY A 115 10.25 6.17 22.13
C GLY A 115 10.43 7.07 23.34
N GLU A 116 9.33 7.56 23.92
CA GLU A 116 9.36 8.41 25.11
C GLU A 116 9.94 7.69 26.34
N LEU A 117 9.77 6.38 26.42
CA LEU A 117 10.22 5.53 27.52
C LEU A 117 11.52 4.74 27.21
N GLY A 118 12.26 5.12 26.17
CA GLY A 118 13.47 4.45 25.74
C GLY A 118 13.42 3.92 24.32
N GLN A 119 14.36 3.04 23.99
CA GLN A 119 14.40 2.41 22.67
C GLN A 119 13.29 1.38 22.52
N GLN A 120 12.60 1.42 21.41
CA GLN A 120 11.58 0.44 21.04
C GLN A 120 12.10 -0.52 19.99
N VAL A 121 11.66 -1.75 20.05
CA VAL A 121 11.78 -2.75 18.98
C VAL A 121 10.41 -2.96 18.38
N CYS A 122 10.37 -2.98 17.07
CA CYS A 122 9.14 -3.08 16.31
C CYS A 122 9.28 -4.19 15.26
N ARG A 123 8.21 -4.95 15.07
CA ARG A 123 8.10 -5.98 14.03
C ARG A 123 6.79 -5.76 13.30
N ALA A 124 6.80 -5.89 11.98
CA ALA A 124 5.58 -5.79 11.20
C ALA A 124 5.52 -6.81 10.08
N CYS A 125 4.29 -7.04 9.65
CA CYS A 125 3.93 -7.78 8.46
C CYS A 125 2.96 -6.95 7.64
N VAL A 126 3.16 -6.89 6.33
CA VAL A 126 2.20 -6.33 5.37
C VAL A 126 1.77 -7.44 4.43
N LEU A 127 0.46 -7.61 4.26
CA LEU A 127 -0.14 -8.49 3.26
C LEU A 127 -0.62 -7.61 2.11
N ASP A 128 -0.28 -7.99 0.88
CA ASP A 128 -0.68 -7.29 -0.35
C ASP A 128 -1.49 -8.25 -1.22
N ASP A 129 -2.78 -7.98 -1.40
CA ASP A 129 -3.69 -8.76 -2.26
C ASP A 129 -3.86 -8.14 -3.66
N GLY A 130 -3.11 -7.07 -3.95
CA GLY A 130 -3.17 -6.31 -5.20
C GLY A 130 -4.19 -5.17 -5.19
N ASN A 131 -5.16 -5.17 -4.29
CA ASN A 131 -6.14 -4.09 -4.10
C ASN A 131 -5.90 -3.32 -2.81
N TYR A 132 -5.47 -4.03 -1.76
CA TYR A 132 -5.23 -3.47 -0.44
C TYR A 132 -3.92 -3.98 0.16
N HIS A 133 -3.32 -3.13 0.99
CA HIS A 133 -2.28 -3.48 1.94
C HIS A 133 -2.89 -3.58 3.34
N TYR A 134 -2.70 -4.73 3.98
CA TYR A 134 -3.10 -4.98 5.36
C TYR A 134 -1.83 -5.04 6.19
N ALA A 135 -1.67 -4.13 7.13
CA ALA A 135 -0.47 -4.04 7.94
C ALA A 135 -0.78 -4.39 9.39
N LEU A 136 0.04 -5.25 9.97
CA LEU A 136 0.08 -5.56 11.38
C LEU A 136 1.46 -5.18 11.91
N ALA A 137 1.52 -4.39 12.98
CA ALA A 137 2.77 -4.06 13.66
C ALA A 137 2.64 -4.32 15.17
N VAL A 138 3.70 -4.84 15.76
CA VAL A 138 3.85 -5.00 17.21
C VAL A 138 5.05 -4.18 17.64
N MET A 139 4.88 -3.37 18.69
CA MET A 139 5.89 -2.43 19.20
C MET A 139 6.01 -2.55 20.71
N GLY A 140 7.20 -2.66 21.25
CA GLY A 140 7.45 -2.72 22.67
C GLY A 140 8.83 -2.19 23.06
N ASN A 141 9.07 -2.06 24.36
CA ASN A 141 10.37 -1.61 24.86
C ASN A 141 11.46 -2.64 24.55
N ALA A 142 12.61 -2.18 24.10
CA ALA A 142 13.75 -3.05 23.74
C ALA A 142 14.24 -3.91 24.92
N ASP A 143 14.15 -3.40 26.15
CA ASP A 143 14.62 -4.11 27.33
C ASP A 143 13.74 -5.32 27.69
N THR A 144 12.45 -5.30 27.32
CA THR A 144 11.49 -6.36 27.60
C THR A 144 11.10 -7.19 26.38
N ALA A 145 11.45 -6.73 25.15
CA ALA A 145 11.05 -7.37 23.91
C ALA A 145 11.44 -8.86 23.82
N GLY A 146 12.55 -9.26 24.46
CA GLY A 146 12.98 -10.65 24.52
C GLY A 146 12.01 -11.58 25.26
N GLU A 147 11.26 -11.05 26.23
CA GLU A 147 10.27 -11.82 26.99
C GLU A 147 9.00 -12.11 26.19
N TYR A 148 8.68 -11.25 25.23
CA TYR A 148 7.47 -11.33 24.40
C TYR A 148 7.72 -11.89 23.00
N GLY A 149 8.94 -12.29 22.67
CA GLY A 149 9.33 -12.71 21.32
C GLY A 149 8.48 -13.85 20.73
N GLU A 150 8.09 -14.84 21.57
CA GLU A 150 7.22 -15.95 21.14
C GLU A 150 5.78 -15.46 20.92
N ILE A 151 5.26 -14.61 21.81
CA ILE A 151 3.92 -14.03 21.68
C ILE A 151 3.82 -13.20 20.40
N TRP A 152 4.79 -12.31 20.15
CA TRP A 152 4.81 -11.50 18.93
C TRP A 152 4.90 -12.35 17.67
N SER A 153 5.69 -13.43 17.71
CA SER A 153 5.77 -14.36 16.59
C SER A 153 4.42 -15.03 16.33
N GLY A 154 3.73 -15.50 17.37
CA GLY A 154 2.40 -16.09 17.24
C GLY A 154 1.36 -15.10 16.67
N ILE A 155 1.37 -13.84 17.12
CA ILE A 155 0.50 -12.78 16.57
C ILE A 155 0.75 -12.58 15.09
N LEU A 156 2.04 -12.37 14.70
CA LEU A 156 2.43 -12.11 13.31
C LEU A 156 2.19 -13.32 12.39
N GLU A 157 2.44 -14.54 12.88
CA GLU A 157 2.21 -15.78 12.13
C GLU A 157 0.71 -16.07 11.91
N SER A 158 -0.15 -15.67 12.85
CA SER A 158 -1.59 -15.84 12.73
C SER A 158 -2.23 -14.87 11.74
N PHE A 159 -1.54 -13.76 11.41
CA PHE A 159 -2.06 -12.71 10.55
C PHE A 159 -2.20 -13.19 9.10
N CYS A 160 -3.44 -13.29 8.63
CA CYS A 160 -3.76 -13.76 7.29
C CYS A 160 -5.06 -13.14 6.76
N LEU A 161 -5.26 -13.23 5.44
CA LEU A 161 -6.53 -12.91 4.79
C LEU A 161 -7.48 -14.11 4.82
N VAL A 162 -8.78 -13.85 5.03
CA VAL A 162 -9.82 -14.88 5.13
C VAL A 162 -10.72 -14.82 3.90
#